data_710f063fb13ab46e64d3388ac3e28078
#
_entry.id   710f063fb13ab46e64d3388ac3e28078
#
_cell.length_a   1.000
_cell.length_b   1.000
_cell.length_c   1.000
_cell.angle_alpha   90.00
_cell.angle_beta   90.00
_cell.angle_gamma   90.00
#
_symmetry.space_group_name_H-M   'P 1'
#
loop_
_entity.id
_entity.type
_entity.pdbx_description
1 polymer ?
#
loop_
_entity_poly.entity_id
_entity_poly.type
_entity_poly.pdbx_seq_one_letter_code
_entity_poly.pdbx_strand_id
1 'polypeptide(L)'
;HIAYAENPPKKYQDIYPLNFDNDPEGIYHAVLHVVRLWIERGVRVFRVDNPHTKPTNFWHWLISTIHEEFPDVVFLAEAFTRPPRLYGLAKAGFTQSYSYFTWKTTKEELTEFATDVATGADVFRPNLFVNTPDILHESLQTGGRAMFAIRAALAATMSPLWGVYSGYELYESTPVHEGSEEYLDSEKYELRPRNFDAEDSLAPWLTRLNEIRRTNPALLQQRNLHIHKTSNDQLLAYSRIDPITGNALLIIVTLDSHEIQEGSVKLDLEAVGLAGQESFEVTDLVTKQTWDWGEENYIRLDPNFEVAHIVQLPVVPEEMRMATTFRQDEYDPRR
;
A
#
# COMPACT_ATOMS: atom_id res chain seq x y z
N HIS A 1 28.14 7.96 16.40
CA HIS A 1 27.22 8.89 15.75
C HIS A 1 25.78 8.49 16.05
N ILE A 2 24.91 9.48 16.26
CA ILE A 2 23.49 9.26 16.50
C ILE A 2 22.81 9.00 15.16
N ALA A 3 21.93 8.00 15.07
CA ALA A 3 21.16 7.71 13.88
C ALA A 3 20.05 8.76 13.66
N TYR A 4 19.72 9.02 12.40
CA TYR A 4 18.68 9.95 12.00
C TYR A 4 17.75 9.33 10.96
N ALA A 5 16.45 9.59 11.10
CA ALA A 5 15.52 9.49 9.98
C ALA A 5 15.54 10.81 9.19
N GLU A 6 15.36 10.74 7.88
CA GLU A 6 15.43 11.92 7.01
C GLU A 6 14.09 12.61 6.84
N ASN A 7 13.02 11.81 6.77
CA ASN A 7 11.68 12.34 6.49
C ASN A 7 10.58 11.43 7.09
N PRO A 8 9.88 11.85 8.14
CA PRO A 8 10.14 13.07 8.90
C PRO A 8 11.50 13.00 9.63
N PRO A 9 12.13 14.15 9.91
CA PRO A 9 13.37 14.16 10.65
C PRO A 9 13.17 13.60 12.06
N LYS A 10 13.87 12.51 12.38
CA LYS A 10 13.83 11.88 13.70
C LYS A 10 15.24 11.56 14.15
N LYS A 11 15.57 11.83 15.41
CA LYS A 11 16.85 11.57 16.01
C LYS A 11 16.71 10.45 17.05
N TYR A 12 17.39 9.34 16.80
CA TYR A 12 17.44 8.21 17.73
C TYR A 12 18.66 8.36 18.64
N GLN A 13 18.45 8.48 19.94
CA GLN A 13 19.53 8.69 20.90
C GLN A 13 20.10 7.38 21.45
N ASP A 14 19.38 6.31 21.31
CA ASP A 14 19.67 4.94 21.77
C ASP A 14 20.26 4.04 20.68
N ILE A 15 20.41 4.55 19.45
CA ILE A 15 20.94 3.79 18.32
C ILE A 15 22.31 4.32 17.91
N TYR A 16 23.30 3.43 17.90
CA TYR A 16 24.66 3.70 17.43
C TYR A 16 24.92 2.90 16.15
N PRO A 17 24.87 3.52 14.96
CA PRO A 17 25.11 2.82 13.71
C PRO A 17 26.52 2.28 13.63
N LEU A 18 26.66 1.09 13.06
CA LEU A 18 27.97 0.50 12.77
C LEU A 18 28.74 1.39 11.77
N ASN A 19 30.03 1.50 11.97
CA ASN A 19 30.90 2.24 11.05
C ASN A 19 31.40 1.31 9.94
N PHE A 20 30.76 1.37 8.79
CA PHE A 20 31.08 0.54 7.62
C PHE A 20 32.44 0.92 6.97
N ASP A 21 32.99 2.09 7.27
CA ASP A 21 34.27 2.54 6.70
C ASP A 21 35.49 2.00 7.48
N ASN A 22 35.27 1.55 8.71
CA ASN A 22 36.37 1.10 9.58
C ASN A 22 36.88 -0.30 9.21
N ASP A 23 35.97 -1.24 8.92
CA ASP A 23 36.26 -2.60 8.47
C ASP A 23 35.13 -3.08 7.57
N PRO A 24 35.10 -2.62 6.31
CA PRO A 24 34.03 -2.98 5.39
C PRO A 24 33.90 -4.50 5.15
N GLU A 25 35.04 -5.15 4.93
CA GLU A 25 35.07 -6.59 4.68
C GLU A 25 34.56 -7.41 5.86
N GLY A 26 35.02 -7.11 7.06
CA GLY A 26 34.58 -7.78 8.27
C GLY A 26 33.09 -7.59 8.54
N ILE A 27 32.57 -6.37 8.41
CA ILE A 27 31.14 -6.07 8.61
C ILE A 27 30.29 -6.77 7.56
N TYR A 28 30.68 -6.74 6.28
CA TYR A 28 29.95 -7.37 5.18
C TYR A 28 29.77 -8.87 5.44
N HIS A 29 30.85 -9.58 5.74
CA HIS A 29 30.83 -11.01 6.01
C HIS A 29 30.10 -11.35 7.32
N ALA A 30 30.20 -10.53 8.35
CA ALA A 30 29.50 -10.75 9.61
C ALA A 30 27.96 -10.67 9.40
N VAL A 31 27.47 -9.66 8.66
CA VAL A 31 26.05 -9.53 8.37
C VAL A 31 25.56 -10.64 7.45
N LEU A 32 26.34 -11.01 6.43
CA LEU A 32 26.02 -12.15 5.55
C LEU A 32 25.87 -13.45 6.36
N HIS A 33 26.78 -13.70 7.32
CA HIS A 33 26.68 -14.86 8.21
C HIS A 33 25.38 -14.84 9.02
N VAL A 34 25.00 -13.69 9.58
CA VAL A 34 23.73 -13.56 10.32
C VAL A 34 22.52 -13.86 9.44
N VAL A 35 22.47 -13.34 8.23
CA VAL A 35 21.35 -13.58 7.29
C VAL A 35 21.29 -15.06 6.93
N ARG A 36 22.41 -15.71 6.58
CA ARG A 36 22.47 -17.14 6.27
C ARG A 36 22.02 -18.01 7.45
N LEU A 37 22.45 -17.67 8.68
CA LEU A 37 22.00 -18.38 9.89
C LEU A 37 20.48 -18.41 10.02
N TRP A 38 19.81 -17.29 9.73
CA TRP A 38 18.36 -17.23 9.79
C TRP A 38 17.69 -17.95 8.61
N ILE A 39 18.29 -17.92 7.42
CA ILE A 39 17.83 -18.69 6.26
C ILE A 39 17.90 -20.19 6.55
N GLU A 40 18.99 -20.68 7.14
CA GLU A 40 19.14 -22.08 7.60
C GLU A 40 18.07 -22.49 8.62
N ARG A 41 17.60 -21.53 9.43
CA ARG A 41 16.49 -21.72 10.37
C ARG A 41 15.09 -21.57 9.76
N GLY A 42 14.99 -21.37 8.45
CA GLY A 42 13.75 -21.34 7.70
C GLY A 42 13.20 -19.93 7.40
N VAL A 43 13.88 -18.85 7.79
CA VAL A 43 13.46 -17.48 7.44
C VAL A 43 13.65 -17.24 5.95
N ARG A 44 12.63 -16.67 5.28
CA ARG A 44 12.64 -16.33 3.85
C ARG A 44 12.29 -14.87 3.57
N VAL A 45 11.75 -14.15 4.55
CA VAL A 45 11.40 -12.74 4.42
C VAL A 45 12.09 -11.95 5.52
N PHE A 46 12.89 -10.96 5.13
CA PHE A 46 13.63 -10.08 6.04
C PHE A 46 13.09 -8.65 5.91
N ARG A 47 12.53 -8.13 6.97
CA ARG A 47 12.28 -6.70 7.10
C ARG A 47 13.55 -6.03 7.61
N VAL A 48 14.07 -5.08 6.85
CA VAL A 48 15.30 -4.37 7.15
C VAL A 48 14.99 -2.97 7.67
N ASP A 49 15.34 -2.73 8.90
CA ASP A 49 15.17 -1.45 9.59
C ASP A 49 16.13 -0.39 9.05
N ASN A 50 15.59 0.75 8.63
CA ASN A 50 16.35 1.92 8.19
C ASN A 50 17.53 1.63 7.23
N PRO A 51 17.34 0.87 6.14
CA PRO A 51 18.44 0.51 5.23
C PRO A 51 19.08 1.73 4.55
N HIS A 52 18.35 2.85 4.42
CA HIS A 52 18.86 4.09 3.84
C HIS A 52 19.97 4.75 4.67
N THR A 53 20.16 4.32 5.91
CA THR A 53 21.24 4.80 6.80
C THR A 53 22.55 4.00 6.63
N LYS A 54 22.56 2.99 5.77
CA LYS A 54 23.71 2.14 5.47
C LYS A 54 24.15 2.33 4.01
N PRO A 55 25.39 1.97 3.65
CA PRO A 55 25.88 2.09 2.27
C PRO A 55 25.04 1.28 1.28
N THR A 56 24.64 1.90 0.17
CA THR A 56 23.82 1.21 -0.86
C THR A 56 24.58 0.06 -1.54
N ASN A 57 25.90 0.20 -1.72
CA ASN A 57 26.74 -0.86 -2.27
C ASN A 57 26.82 -2.10 -1.36
N PHE A 58 26.75 -1.91 -0.04
CA PHE A 58 26.63 -3.02 0.91
C PHE A 58 25.35 -3.82 0.67
N TRP A 59 24.20 -3.14 0.53
CA TRP A 59 22.92 -3.82 0.25
C TRP A 59 22.93 -4.54 -1.08
N HIS A 60 23.47 -3.90 -2.12
CA HIS A 60 23.58 -4.54 -3.43
C HIS A 60 24.40 -5.82 -3.35
N TRP A 61 25.56 -5.79 -2.71
CA TRP A 61 26.41 -6.95 -2.52
C TRP A 61 25.72 -8.05 -1.69
N LEU A 62 25.15 -7.70 -0.53
CA LEU A 62 24.51 -8.67 0.36
C LEU A 62 23.33 -9.38 -0.32
N ILE A 63 22.42 -8.59 -0.91
CA ILE A 63 21.21 -9.12 -1.54
C ILE A 63 21.57 -9.96 -2.76
N SER A 64 22.50 -9.52 -3.61
CA SER A 64 22.96 -10.28 -4.76
C SER A 64 23.58 -11.62 -4.34
N THR A 65 24.47 -11.60 -3.33
CA THR A 65 25.10 -12.81 -2.79
C THR A 65 24.07 -13.80 -2.23
N ILE A 66 23.05 -13.31 -1.51
CA ILE A 66 21.98 -14.17 -0.98
C ILE A 66 21.11 -14.72 -2.13
N HIS A 67 20.77 -13.90 -3.13
CA HIS A 67 19.90 -14.35 -4.23
C HIS A 67 20.60 -15.35 -5.18
N GLU A 68 21.92 -15.36 -5.26
CA GLU A 68 22.68 -16.40 -6.00
C GLU A 68 22.47 -17.80 -5.36
N GLU A 69 22.33 -17.87 -4.04
CA GLU A 69 22.16 -19.12 -3.29
C GLU A 69 20.68 -19.43 -2.96
N PHE A 70 19.89 -18.39 -2.67
CA PHE A 70 18.50 -18.46 -2.20
C PHE A 70 17.62 -17.44 -2.93
N PRO A 71 17.24 -17.70 -4.18
CA PRO A 71 16.48 -16.74 -5.01
C PRO A 71 15.06 -16.46 -4.53
N ASP A 72 14.54 -17.27 -3.60
CA ASP A 72 13.23 -17.13 -2.97
C ASP A 72 13.22 -16.19 -1.74
N VAL A 73 14.39 -15.73 -1.32
CA VAL A 73 14.49 -14.82 -0.16
C VAL A 73 14.04 -13.41 -0.55
N VAL A 74 13.21 -12.82 0.30
CA VAL A 74 12.63 -11.49 0.12
C VAL A 74 13.22 -10.50 1.10
N PHE A 75 13.66 -9.34 0.63
CA PHE A 75 14.10 -8.23 1.46
C PHE A 75 13.11 -7.07 1.36
N LEU A 76 12.53 -6.67 2.50
CA LEU A 76 11.62 -5.54 2.65
C LEU A 76 12.40 -4.36 3.25
N ALA A 77 12.46 -3.23 2.55
CA ALA A 77 13.08 -2.03 3.06
C ALA A 77 12.09 -1.24 3.93
N GLU A 78 12.36 -1.09 5.19
CA GLU A 78 11.67 -0.09 6.01
C GLU A 78 12.45 1.22 5.89
N ALA A 79 12.11 2.01 4.86
CA ALA A 79 12.89 3.16 4.47
C ALA A 79 12.01 4.40 4.27
N PHE A 80 11.93 5.25 5.29
CA PHE A 80 11.27 6.55 5.22
C PHE A 80 12.31 7.61 4.87
N THR A 81 12.55 7.76 3.56
CA THR A 81 13.58 8.63 3.00
C THR A 81 13.10 9.28 1.70
N ARG A 82 13.91 10.19 1.17
CA ARG A 82 13.60 10.90 -0.08
C ARG A 82 13.51 9.95 -1.27
N PRO A 83 12.65 10.25 -2.28
CA PRO A 83 12.44 9.39 -3.42
C PRO A 83 13.71 8.86 -4.11
N PRO A 84 14.77 9.66 -4.38
CA PRO A 84 15.97 9.14 -5.02
C PRO A 84 16.67 8.02 -4.23
N ARG A 85 16.71 8.12 -2.90
CA ARG A 85 17.26 7.05 -2.05
C ARG A 85 16.36 5.83 -1.98
N LEU A 86 15.04 6.05 -1.89
CA LEU A 86 14.06 4.97 -1.87
C LEU A 86 14.15 4.13 -3.15
N TYR A 87 14.17 4.78 -4.33
CA TYR A 87 14.39 4.11 -5.61
C TYR A 87 15.79 3.50 -5.73
N GLY A 88 16.81 4.14 -5.12
CA GLY A 88 18.16 3.60 -5.06
C GLY A 88 18.23 2.26 -4.32
N LEU A 89 17.52 2.11 -3.21
CA LEU A 89 17.41 0.84 -2.48
C LEU A 89 16.70 -0.23 -3.31
N ALA A 90 15.62 0.11 -4.00
CA ALA A 90 14.95 -0.82 -4.90
C ALA A 90 15.90 -1.33 -6.01
N LYS A 91 16.69 -0.43 -6.61
CA LYS A 91 17.72 -0.79 -7.59
C LYS A 91 18.88 -1.60 -6.99
N ALA A 92 19.16 -1.45 -5.70
CA ALA A 92 20.15 -2.25 -4.99
C ALA A 92 19.70 -3.71 -4.73
N GLY A 93 18.42 -4.03 -4.96
CA GLY A 93 17.90 -5.38 -4.89
C GLY A 93 16.79 -5.61 -3.87
N PHE A 94 16.39 -4.60 -3.10
CA PHE A 94 15.23 -4.75 -2.22
C PHE A 94 14.00 -5.11 -3.03
N THR A 95 13.35 -6.21 -2.65
CA THR A 95 12.19 -6.76 -3.36
C THR A 95 10.98 -5.86 -3.26
N GLN A 96 10.79 -5.27 -2.08
CA GLN A 96 9.67 -4.41 -1.73
C GLN A 96 10.13 -3.37 -0.72
N SER A 97 9.34 -2.30 -0.55
CA SER A 97 9.61 -1.26 0.43
C SER A 97 8.33 -0.83 1.14
N TYR A 98 8.44 -0.45 2.40
CA TYR A 98 7.44 0.37 3.05
C TYR A 98 7.33 1.71 2.31
N SER A 99 6.23 2.40 2.48
CA SER A 99 5.94 3.62 1.74
C SER A 99 5.31 4.69 2.63
N TYR A 100 5.20 5.90 2.11
CA TYR A 100 4.52 7.01 2.80
C TYR A 100 2.98 6.94 2.75
N PHE A 101 2.39 5.84 2.30
CA PHE A 101 0.94 5.65 2.26
C PHE A 101 0.24 6.03 3.57
N THR A 102 0.82 5.66 4.71
CA THR A 102 0.26 5.91 6.05
C THR A 102 -0.09 7.38 6.27
N TRP A 103 0.73 8.30 5.77
CA TRP A 103 0.56 9.76 5.94
C TRP A 103 -0.19 10.44 4.78
N LYS A 104 -0.60 9.71 3.75
CA LYS A 104 -1.40 10.23 2.64
C LYS A 104 -2.87 10.09 2.98
N THR A 105 -3.56 11.20 3.27
CA THR A 105 -4.95 11.18 3.77
C THR A 105 -5.92 11.97 2.91
N THR A 106 -5.45 12.99 2.19
CA THR A 106 -6.30 13.77 1.30
C THR A 106 -6.41 13.13 -0.09
N LYS A 107 -7.46 13.49 -0.82
CA LYS A 107 -7.66 13.04 -2.21
C LYS A 107 -6.48 13.40 -3.11
N GLU A 108 -5.96 14.61 -2.98
CA GLU A 108 -4.82 15.08 -3.76
C GLU A 108 -3.57 14.24 -3.48
N GLU A 109 -3.22 14.08 -2.21
CA GLU A 109 -2.05 13.29 -1.78
C GLU A 109 -2.15 11.82 -2.21
N LEU A 110 -3.34 11.21 -2.08
CA LEU A 110 -3.58 9.82 -2.47
C LEU A 110 -3.54 9.65 -4.00
N THR A 111 -4.05 10.64 -4.75
CA THR A 111 -4.00 10.65 -6.22
C THR A 111 -2.55 10.74 -6.71
N GLU A 112 -1.77 11.68 -6.17
CA GLU A 112 -0.35 11.82 -6.49
C GLU A 112 0.42 10.54 -6.15
N PHE A 113 0.26 10.04 -4.93
CA PHE A 113 0.91 8.82 -4.47
C PHE A 113 0.57 7.61 -5.35
N ALA A 114 -0.72 7.38 -5.66
CA ALA A 114 -1.15 6.27 -6.49
C ALA A 114 -0.59 6.35 -7.92
N THR A 115 -0.54 7.57 -8.47
CA THR A 115 0.05 7.83 -9.79
C THR A 115 1.55 7.54 -9.80
N ASP A 116 2.28 8.02 -8.80
CA ASP A 116 3.72 7.78 -8.64
C ASP A 116 4.03 6.29 -8.49
N VAL A 117 3.23 5.58 -7.70
CA VAL A 117 3.36 4.12 -7.52
C VAL A 117 3.14 3.38 -8.85
N ALA A 118 2.12 3.74 -9.60
CA ALA A 118 1.81 3.11 -10.87
C ALA A 118 2.90 3.37 -11.93
N THR A 119 3.36 4.62 -12.05
CA THR A 119 4.41 5.02 -13.00
C THR A 119 5.80 4.49 -12.62
N GLY A 120 6.08 4.39 -11.32
CA GLY A 120 7.35 3.87 -10.78
C GLY A 120 7.46 2.35 -10.74
N ALA A 121 6.47 1.61 -11.22
CA ALA A 121 6.35 0.16 -11.05
C ALA A 121 7.49 -0.68 -11.65
N ASP A 122 8.30 -0.12 -12.57
CA ASP A 122 9.49 -0.79 -13.10
C ASP A 122 10.58 -1.03 -12.05
N VAL A 123 10.64 -0.17 -11.07
CA VAL A 123 11.74 -0.14 -10.10
C VAL A 123 11.22 -0.34 -8.68
N PHE A 124 10.12 0.28 -8.33
CA PHE A 124 9.65 0.40 -6.95
C PHE A 124 8.37 -0.39 -6.71
N ARG A 125 8.35 -1.26 -5.71
CA ARG A 125 7.21 -2.06 -5.28
C ARG A 125 6.84 -1.71 -3.84
N PRO A 126 5.90 -0.78 -3.61
CA PRO A 126 5.50 -0.39 -2.28
C PRO A 126 4.61 -1.44 -1.63
N ASN A 127 4.87 -1.69 -0.35
CA ASN A 127 3.93 -2.35 0.55
C ASN A 127 3.14 -1.25 1.27
N LEU A 128 1.83 -1.27 1.13
CA LEU A 128 0.95 -0.29 1.76
C LEU A 128 0.55 -0.78 3.16
N PHE A 129 1.44 -0.58 4.12
CA PHE A 129 1.08 -0.75 5.52
C PHE A 129 0.15 0.37 5.99
N VAL A 130 -0.98 -0.02 6.55
CA VAL A 130 -1.94 0.94 7.13
C VAL A 130 -1.41 1.48 8.46
N ASN A 131 -0.83 0.60 9.24
CA ASN A 131 -0.15 0.88 10.50
C ASN A 131 1.05 -0.06 10.66
N THR A 132 1.96 0.28 11.56
CA THR A 132 3.11 -0.56 11.91
C THR A 132 3.26 -0.58 13.44
N PRO A 133 4.13 -1.42 14.03
CA PRO A 133 4.42 -1.36 15.46
C PRO A 133 4.89 0.01 15.96
N ASP A 134 5.40 0.86 15.06
CA ASP A 134 5.97 2.18 15.36
C ASP A 134 5.09 3.33 14.85
N ILE A 135 4.03 3.05 14.09
CA ILE A 135 3.27 4.10 13.39
C ILE A 135 1.77 3.86 13.55
N LEU A 136 1.18 4.67 14.41
CA LEU A 136 -0.27 4.87 14.56
C LEU A 136 -0.59 6.31 14.11
N HIS A 137 -0.93 6.49 12.84
CA HIS A 137 -1.22 7.80 12.29
C HIS A 137 -2.44 8.45 12.96
N GLU A 138 -2.46 9.79 13.09
CA GLU A 138 -3.53 10.56 13.72
C GLU A 138 -4.92 10.23 13.19
N SER A 139 -5.05 9.96 11.88
CA SER A 139 -6.34 9.59 11.28
C SER A 139 -6.93 8.31 11.87
N LEU A 140 -6.11 7.34 12.29
CA LEU A 140 -6.58 6.15 12.99
C LEU A 140 -6.86 6.43 14.46
N GLN A 141 -6.18 7.40 15.07
CA GLN A 141 -6.42 7.77 16.47
C GLN A 141 -7.79 8.44 16.65
N THR A 142 -8.21 9.25 15.66
CA THR A 142 -9.39 10.12 15.76
C THR A 142 -10.56 9.70 14.88
N GLY A 143 -10.33 8.98 13.78
CA GLY A 143 -11.32 8.67 12.75
C GLY A 143 -12.24 7.48 13.07
N GLY A 144 -12.08 6.83 14.22
CA GLY A 144 -12.93 5.72 14.64
C GLY A 144 -12.90 4.51 13.71
N ARG A 145 -13.86 3.61 13.89
CA ARG A 145 -13.97 2.34 13.17
C ARG A 145 -14.01 2.49 11.65
N ALA A 146 -14.70 3.52 11.17
CA ALA A 146 -14.82 3.79 9.74
C ALA A 146 -13.47 4.11 9.10
N MET A 147 -12.59 4.84 9.77
CA MET A 147 -11.27 5.14 9.24
C MET A 147 -10.41 3.89 9.08
N PHE A 148 -10.48 2.94 10.00
CA PHE A 148 -9.82 1.63 9.84
C PHE A 148 -10.33 0.91 8.60
N ALA A 149 -11.64 0.90 8.36
CA ALA A 149 -12.22 0.28 7.18
C ALA A 149 -11.81 1.00 5.88
N ILE A 150 -11.80 2.34 5.86
CA ILE A 150 -11.39 3.20 4.75
C ILE A 150 -9.92 2.92 4.38
N ARG A 151 -9.03 2.98 5.37
CA ARG A 151 -7.59 2.79 5.15
C ARG A 151 -7.27 1.38 4.66
N ALA A 152 -7.96 0.36 5.19
CA ALA A 152 -7.83 -1.01 4.69
C ALA A 152 -8.29 -1.15 3.23
N ALA A 153 -9.43 -0.54 2.86
CA ALA A 153 -9.92 -0.56 1.47
C ALA A 153 -8.91 0.08 0.52
N LEU A 154 -8.41 1.27 0.85
CA LEU A 154 -7.39 1.97 0.04
C LEU A 154 -6.12 1.13 -0.11
N ALA A 155 -5.55 0.64 1.00
CA ALA A 155 -4.32 -0.15 0.98
C ALA A 155 -4.48 -1.43 0.16
N ALA A 156 -5.58 -2.16 0.37
CA ALA A 156 -5.86 -3.44 -0.27
C ALA A 156 -6.11 -3.33 -1.78
N THR A 157 -6.52 -2.17 -2.29
CA THR A 157 -6.91 -1.99 -3.69
C THR A 157 -5.99 -1.09 -4.51
N MET A 158 -5.18 -0.22 -3.86
CA MET A 158 -4.23 0.64 -4.56
C MET A 158 -2.92 -0.06 -4.94
N SER A 159 -2.51 -1.09 -4.20
CA SER A 159 -1.27 -1.82 -4.46
C SER A 159 -1.48 -3.34 -4.41
N PRO A 160 -0.69 -4.11 -5.16
CA PRO A 160 -0.68 -5.56 -5.00
C PRO A 160 -0.17 -6.03 -3.62
N LEU A 161 0.45 -5.14 -2.85
CA LEU A 161 1.02 -5.47 -1.54
C LEU A 161 0.48 -4.50 -0.48
N TRP A 162 -0.06 -5.07 0.58
CA TRP A 162 -0.55 -4.31 1.72
C TRP A 162 -0.41 -5.10 3.02
N GLY A 163 -0.47 -4.42 4.15
CA GLY A 163 -0.39 -5.05 5.45
C GLY A 163 -0.99 -4.22 6.57
N VAL A 164 -1.28 -4.89 7.67
CA VAL A 164 -1.73 -4.30 8.92
C VAL A 164 -0.92 -4.86 10.07
N TYR A 165 -0.70 -4.07 11.10
CA TYR A 165 -0.14 -4.53 12.36
C TYR A 165 -1.22 -5.14 13.24
N SER A 166 -0.87 -6.16 13.99
CA SER A 166 -1.73 -6.89 14.93
C SER A 166 -2.47 -5.94 15.88
N GLY A 167 -3.78 -6.12 16.03
CA GLY A 167 -4.66 -5.21 16.78
C GLY A 167 -5.39 -4.20 15.89
N TYR A 168 -5.02 -4.09 14.62
CA TYR A 168 -5.77 -3.28 13.66
C TYR A 168 -7.22 -3.74 13.52
N GLU A 169 -7.42 -5.06 13.46
CA GLU A 169 -8.73 -5.70 13.41
C GLU A 169 -9.60 -5.44 14.64
N LEU A 170 -8.99 -5.00 15.73
CA LEU A 170 -9.66 -4.64 16.98
C LEU A 170 -9.73 -3.12 17.21
N TYR A 171 -9.41 -2.33 16.20
CA TYR A 171 -9.43 -0.87 16.23
C TYR A 171 -8.54 -0.26 17.32
N GLU A 172 -7.39 -0.87 17.58
CA GLU A 172 -6.42 -0.33 18.52
C GLU A 172 -5.91 1.04 18.01
N SER A 173 -6.23 2.10 18.75
CA SER A 173 -6.03 3.49 18.32
C SER A 173 -5.48 4.41 19.40
N THR A 174 -5.01 3.86 20.52
CA THR A 174 -4.54 4.67 21.65
C THR A 174 -3.03 4.95 21.50
N PRO A 175 -2.62 6.21 21.33
CA PRO A 175 -1.20 6.57 21.31
C PRO A 175 -0.63 6.61 22.73
N VAL A 176 0.70 6.54 22.87
CA VAL A 176 1.41 6.62 24.15
C VAL A 176 1.18 7.97 24.85
N HIS A 177 1.02 9.04 24.08
CA HIS A 177 0.59 10.38 24.52
C HIS A 177 0.07 11.16 23.31
N GLU A 178 -0.62 12.25 23.54
CA GLU A 178 -1.12 13.14 22.49
C GLU A 178 0.02 13.60 21.55
N GLY A 179 -0.24 13.52 20.25
CA GLY A 179 0.73 13.85 19.19
C GLY A 179 1.80 12.79 18.93
N SER A 180 1.76 11.65 19.62
CA SER A 180 2.61 10.50 19.32
C SER A 180 1.99 9.60 18.28
N GLU A 181 2.82 9.00 17.44
CA GLU A 181 2.43 7.90 16.54
C GLU A 181 2.77 6.52 17.14
N GLU A 182 3.31 6.44 18.35
CA GLU A 182 3.61 5.18 19.03
C GLU A 182 2.39 4.67 19.80
N TYR A 183 2.14 3.37 19.71
CA TYR A 183 1.05 2.71 20.44
C TYR A 183 1.31 2.67 21.94
N LEU A 184 0.28 2.97 22.73
CA LEU A 184 0.28 2.70 24.17
C LEU A 184 0.39 1.19 24.40
N ASP A 185 1.26 0.78 25.33
CA ASP A 185 1.49 -0.63 25.70
C ASP A 185 1.81 -1.51 24.49
N SER A 186 2.73 -1.01 23.64
CA SER A 186 3.15 -1.70 22.42
C SER A 186 3.77 -3.06 22.71
N GLU A 187 3.50 -4.06 21.86
CA GLU A 187 4.14 -5.40 21.91
C GLU A 187 5.67 -5.37 21.78
N LYS A 188 6.25 -4.25 21.43
CA LYS A 188 7.72 -4.08 21.49
C LYS A 188 8.25 -4.27 22.92
N TYR A 189 7.42 -3.99 23.93
CA TYR A 189 7.83 -3.94 25.33
C TYR A 189 6.99 -4.83 26.24
N GLU A 190 5.77 -5.20 25.84
CA GLU A 190 4.81 -5.90 26.67
C GLU A 190 4.13 -7.06 25.94
N LEU A 191 3.74 -8.10 26.66
CA LEU A 191 2.84 -9.12 26.15
C LEU A 191 1.41 -8.56 26.14
N ARG A 192 0.78 -8.56 24.96
CA ARG A 192 -0.56 -8.02 24.77
C ARG A 192 -1.54 -9.10 24.36
N PRO A 193 -2.35 -9.62 25.31
CA PRO A 193 -3.42 -10.56 24.96
C PRO A 193 -4.54 -9.82 24.21
N ARG A 194 -5.04 -10.43 23.13
CA ARG A 194 -6.13 -9.89 22.32
C ARG A 194 -7.22 -10.93 22.14
N ASN A 195 -8.48 -10.49 22.15
CA ASN A 195 -9.61 -11.32 21.76
C ASN A 195 -9.85 -11.15 20.25
N PHE A 196 -9.24 -12.00 19.45
CA PHE A 196 -9.43 -11.98 17.98
C PHE A 196 -10.82 -12.47 17.54
N ASP A 197 -11.58 -13.10 18.43
CA ASP A 197 -12.96 -13.56 18.18
C ASP A 197 -14.01 -12.52 18.61
N ALA A 198 -13.62 -11.26 18.81
CA ALA A 198 -14.55 -10.19 19.12
C ALA A 198 -15.59 -10.02 18.01
N GLU A 199 -16.88 -10.04 18.37
CA GLU A 199 -18.01 -9.98 17.42
C GLU A 199 -18.01 -8.70 16.58
N ASP A 200 -17.49 -7.61 17.14
CA ASP A 200 -17.45 -6.30 16.52
C ASP A 200 -16.10 -6.00 15.80
N SER A 201 -15.26 -7.02 15.60
CA SER A 201 -13.97 -6.85 14.95
C SER A 201 -14.08 -6.46 13.46
N LEU A 202 -13.02 -5.86 12.93
CA LEU A 202 -12.87 -5.55 11.49
C LEU A 202 -12.49 -6.80 10.65
N ALA A 203 -12.24 -7.94 11.28
CA ALA A 203 -11.79 -9.16 10.60
C ALA A 203 -12.70 -9.59 9.43
N PRO A 204 -14.05 -9.49 9.50
CA PRO A 204 -14.92 -9.78 8.35
C PRO A 204 -14.64 -8.89 7.13
N TRP A 205 -14.38 -7.59 7.37
CA TRP A 205 -14.03 -6.65 6.30
C TRP A 205 -12.68 -6.96 5.66
N LEU A 206 -11.66 -7.22 6.47
CA LEU A 206 -10.32 -7.61 6.00
C LEU A 206 -10.39 -8.93 5.21
N THR A 207 -11.19 -9.88 5.67
CA THR A 207 -11.45 -11.14 4.96
C THR A 207 -12.08 -10.86 3.61
N ARG A 208 -13.11 -10.02 3.56
CA ARG A 208 -13.80 -9.65 2.32
C ARG A 208 -12.87 -8.99 1.31
N LEU A 209 -12.04 -8.04 1.75
CA LEU A 209 -11.04 -7.41 0.89
C LEU A 209 -10.05 -8.45 0.32
N ASN A 210 -9.56 -9.38 1.13
CA ASN A 210 -8.65 -10.42 0.69
C ASN A 210 -9.32 -11.44 -0.25
N GLU A 211 -10.60 -11.76 -0.08
CA GLU A 211 -11.37 -12.57 -1.03
C GLU A 211 -11.49 -11.89 -2.39
N ILE A 212 -11.85 -10.60 -2.41
CA ILE A 212 -11.91 -9.79 -3.63
C ILE A 212 -10.56 -9.77 -4.33
N ARG A 213 -9.46 -9.57 -3.59
CA ARG A 213 -8.11 -9.58 -4.14
C ARG A 213 -7.72 -10.92 -4.77
N ARG A 214 -8.02 -12.02 -4.13
CA ARG A 214 -7.68 -13.37 -4.64
C ARG A 214 -8.44 -13.74 -5.89
N THR A 215 -9.63 -13.19 -6.09
CA THR A 215 -10.49 -13.51 -7.23
C THR A 215 -10.40 -12.50 -8.38
N ASN A 216 -9.68 -11.38 -8.19
CA ASN A 216 -9.57 -10.32 -9.18
C ASN A 216 -8.10 -10.01 -9.51
N PRO A 217 -7.57 -10.57 -10.62
CA PRO A 217 -6.17 -10.34 -11.05
C PRO A 217 -5.83 -8.86 -11.24
N ALA A 218 -6.80 -8.02 -11.55
CA ALA A 218 -6.61 -6.57 -11.66
C ALA A 218 -5.96 -5.95 -10.41
N LEU A 219 -6.20 -6.49 -9.21
CA LEU A 219 -5.61 -6.00 -7.96
C LEU A 219 -4.20 -6.53 -7.69
N LEU A 220 -3.71 -7.46 -8.49
CA LEU A 220 -2.36 -8.03 -8.40
C LEU A 220 -1.34 -7.31 -9.31
N GLN A 221 -1.80 -6.34 -10.10
CA GLN A 221 -0.97 -5.51 -10.95
C GLN A 221 -0.66 -4.17 -10.25
N GLN A 222 0.47 -3.54 -10.60
CA GLN A 222 0.83 -2.24 -10.03
C GLN A 222 0.62 -1.08 -11.02
N ARG A 223 0.92 -1.29 -12.30
CA ARG A 223 0.92 -0.26 -13.35
C ARG A 223 -0.45 0.19 -13.84
N ASN A 224 -1.47 -0.56 -13.55
CA ASN A 224 -2.78 -0.50 -14.18
C ASN A 224 -3.78 0.40 -13.43
N LEU A 225 -3.33 1.32 -12.61
CA LEU A 225 -4.19 2.22 -11.87
C LEU A 225 -4.48 3.48 -12.69
N HIS A 226 -5.77 3.84 -12.81
CA HIS A 226 -6.23 5.06 -13.45
C HIS A 226 -7.21 5.80 -12.53
N ILE A 227 -6.99 7.11 -12.32
CA ILE A 227 -7.84 7.95 -11.46
C ILE A 227 -9.02 8.49 -12.27
N HIS A 228 -10.21 8.44 -11.70
CA HIS A 228 -11.44 8.99 -12.26
C HIS A 228 -11.87 10.25 -11.53
N LYS A 229 -12.61 11.12 -12.23
CA LYS A 229 -13.09 12.38 -11.66
C LYS A 229 -14.30 12.13 -10.76
N THR A 230 -14.33 12.80 -9.62
CA THR A 230 -15.50 12.86 -8.73
C THR A 230 -15.90 14.30 -8.50
N SER A 231 -17.19 14.56 -8.29
CA SER A 231 -17.71 15.90 -7.98
C SER A 231 -17.55 16.28 -6.50
N ASN A 232 -17.02 15.37 -5.67
CA ASN A 232 -16.84 15.54 -4.23
C ASN A 232 -15.39 15.21 -3.85
N ASP A 233 -14.71 16.10 -3.12
CA ASP A 233 -13.32 15.92 -2.71
C ASP A 233 -13.13 14.88 -1.60
N GLN A 234 -14.21 14.47 -0.95
CA GLN A 234 -14.21 13.35 0.00
C GLN A 234 -14.48 11.98 -0.66
N LEU A 235 -14.60 11.93 -1.98
CA LEU A 235 -14.72 10.69 -2.74
C LEU A 235 -13.50 10.52 -3.65
N LEU A 236 -12.81 9.40 -3.52
CA LEU A 236 -11.72 9.00 -4.40
C LEU A 236 -12.17 7.82 -5.26
N ALA A 237 -11.98 7.94 -6.59
CA ALA A 237 -12.34 6.90 -7.54
C ALA A 237 -11.17 6.55 -8.45
N TYR A 238 -10.88 5.26 -8.60
CA TYR A 238 -9.84 4.75 -9.48
C TYR A 238 -10.18 3.36 -10.01
N SER A 239 -9.72 3.06 -11.21
CA SER A 239 -9.86 1.73 -11.81
C SER A 239 -8.57 0.94 -11.82
N ARG A 240 -8.71 -0.39 -11.88
CA ARG A 240 -7.65 -1.37 -12.03
C ARG A 240 -8.05 -2.36 -13.11
N ILE A 241 -7.14 -2.68 -14.04
CA ILE A 241 -7.40 -3.61 -15.14
C ILE A 241 -6.27 -4.61 -15.25
N ASP A 242 -6.59 -5.89 -15.31
CA ASP A 242 -5.59 -6.91 -15.64
C ASP A 242 -5.44 -7.00 -17.17
N PRO A 243 -4.26 -6.74 -17.72
CA PRO A 243 -4.05 -6.74 -19.17
C PRO A 243 -4.13 -8.15 -19.79
N ILE A 244 -4.00 -9.18 -18.97
CA ILE A 244 -4.03 -10.58 -19.45
C ILE A 244 -5.46 -11.09 -19.58
N THR A 245 -6.26 -10.95 -18.54
CA THR A 245 -7.63 -11.48 -18.50
C THR A 245 -8.69 -10.47 -18.89
N GLY A 246 -8.39 -9.17 -18.87
CA GLY A 246 -9.35 -8.09 -19.04
C GLY A 246 -10.24 -7.87 -17.81
N ASN A 247 -9.95 -8.54 -16.68
CA ASN A 247 -10.64 -8.27 -15.42
C ASN A 247 -10.48 -6.80 -15.06
N ALA A 248 -11.58 -6.11 -14.85
CA ALA A 248 -11.61 -4.67 -14.58
C ALA A 248 -12.44 -4.37 -13.34
N LEU A 249 -11.89 -3.54 -12.47
CA LEU A 249 -12.53 -3.05 -11.26
C LEU A 249 -12.50 -1.53 -11.22
N LEU A 250 -13.57 -0.94 -10.74
CA LEU A 250 -13.62 0.45 -10.29
C LEU A 250 -13.79 0.46 -8.77
N ILE A 251 -12.93 1.18 -8.12
CA ILE A 251 -12.94 1.34 -6.67
C ILE A 251 -13.32 2.78 -6.35
N ILE A 252 -14.30 2.97 -5.48
CA ILE A 252 -14.73 4.28 -4.99
C ILE A 252 -14.74 4.21 -3.47
N VAL A 253 -14.00 5.11 -2.82
CA VAL A 253 -13.83 5.11 -1.36
C VAL A 253 -14.17 6.50 -0.82
N THR A 254 -14.93 6.56 0.28
CA THR A 254 -15.02 7.80 1.06
C THR A 254 -13.71 8.04 1.80
N LEU A 255 -13.31 9.30 1.91
CA LEU A 255 -12.15 9.72 2.72
C LEU A 255 -12.60 10.30 4.07
N ASP A 256 -13.90 10.50 4.25
CA ASP A 256 -14.51 10.99 5.48
C ASP A 256 -15.03 9.81 6.32
N SER A 257 -14.57 9.71 7.55
CA SER A 257 -14.98 8.66 8.49
C SER A 257 -16.17 9.04 9.36
N HIS A 258 -16.70 10.22 9.25
CA HIS A 258 -17.74 10.76 10.15
C HIS A 258 -19.04 11.06 9.43
N GLU A 259 -18.99 11.67 8.26
CA GLU A 259 -20.17 12.16 7.55
C GLU A 259 -20.43 11.36 6.27
N ILE A 260 -21.71 11.28 5.91
CA ILE A 260 -22.12 10.71 4.62
C ILE A 260 -21.57 11.57 3.50
N GLN A 261 -20.93 10.93 2.53
CA GLN A 261 -20.44 11.60 1.34
C GLN A 261 -21.19 11.13 0.11
N GLU A 262 -21.64 12.10 -0.69
CA GLU A 262 -22.35 11.84 -1.94
C GLU A 262 -21.83 12.74 -3.06
N GLY A 263 -21.99 12.25 -4.30
CA GLY A 263 -21.55 12.98 -5.49
C GLY A 263 -21.65 12.13 -6.74
N SER A 264 -21.12 12.63 -7.84
CA SER A 264 -21.00 11.86 -9.07
C SER A 264 -19.56 11.39 -9.29
N VAL A 265 -19.43 10.22 -9.89
CA VAL A 265 -18.20 9.68 -10.46
C VAL A 265 -18.32 9.70 -11.96
N LYS A 266 -17.41 10.38 -12.63
CA LYS A 266 -17.31 10.41 -14.10
C LYS A 266 -16.19 9.49 -14.55
N LEU A 267 -16.57 8.41 -15.23
CA LEU A 267 -15.65 7.41 -15.76
C LEU A 267 -14.94 7.93 -17.01
N ASP A 268 -13.66 7.69 -17.11
CA ASP A 268 -12.94 7.70 -18.37
C ASP A 268 -13.20 6.34 -19.06
N LEU A 269 -14.21 6.31 -19.94
CA LEU A 269 -14.64 5.09 -20.61
C LEU A 269 -13.56 4.50 -21.53
N GLU A 270 -12.69 5.35 -22.08
CA GLU A 270 -11.55 4.89 -22.89
C GLU A 270 -10.54 4.15 -22.00
N ALA A 271 -10.24 4.70 -20.83
CA ALA A 271 -9.28 4.11 -19.88
C ALA A 271 -9.74 2.76 -19.34
N VAL A 272 -11.06 2.51 -19.26
CA VAL A 272 -11.62 1.24 -18.78
C VAL A 272 -12.09 0.31 -19.89
N GLY A 273 -11.81 0.64 -21.16
CA GLY A 273 -12.15 -0.19 -22.31
C GLY A 273 -13.65 -0.28 -22.63
N LEU A 274 -14.41 0.74 -22.25
CA LEU A 274 -15.86 0.85 -22.47
C LEU A 274 -16.24 2.00 -23.42
N ALA A 275 -15.28 2.49 -24.21
CA ALA A 275 -15.52 3.58 -25.15
C ALA A 275 -16.70 3.26 -26.10
N GLY A 276 -17.63 4.23 -26.24
CA GLY A 276 -18.82 4.10 -27.08
C GLY A 276 -19.98 3.31 -26.47
N GLN A 277 -19.85 2.81 -25.24
CA GLN A 277 -20.98 2.21 -24.51
C GLN A 277 -21.76 3.31 -23.77
N GLU A 278 -23.07 3.40 -24.02
CA GLU A 278 -23.94 4.35 -23.32
C GLU A 278 -24.36 3.83 -21.93
N SER A 279 -24.49 2.52 -21.79
CA SER A 279 -24.85 1.85 -20.53
C SER A 279 -24.24 0.46 -20.47
N PHE A 280 -23.91 0.01 -19.27
CA PHE A 280 -23.35 -1.31 -18.98
C PHE A 280 -23.71 -1.75 -17.57
N GLU A 281 -23.92 -3.06 -17.41
CA GLU A 281 -24.17 -3.67 -16.10
C GLU A 281 -22.87 -3.75 -15.29
N VAL A 282 -22.96 -3.40 -14.00
CA VAL A 282 -21.89 -3.50 -13.03
C VAL A 282 -22.34 -4.19 -11.75
N THR A 283 -21.43 -4.87 -11.05
CA THR A 283 -21.73 -5.52 -9.77
C THR A 283 -20.78 -5.03 -8.70
N ASP A 284 -21.31 -4.51 -7.60
CA ASP A 284 -20.52 -4.20 -6.42
C ASP A 284 -20.12 -5.50 -5.70
N LEU A 285 -18.83 -5.73 -5.59
CA LEU A 285 -18.28 -6.92 -4.95
C LEU A 285 -18.42 -6.89 -3.42
N VAL A 286 -18.66 -5.74 -2.83
CA VAL A 286 -18.90 -5.58 -1.39
C VAL A 286 -20.32 -5.97 -1.04
N THR A 287 -21.32 -5.30 -1.61
CA THR A 287 -22.74 -5.47 -1.30
C THR A 287 -23.43 -6.55 -2.12
N LYS A 288 -22.86 -6.95 -3.26
CA LYS A 288 -23.45 -7.84 -4.28
C LYS A 288 -24.63 -7.22 -5.04
N GLN A 289 -24.82 -5.92 -4.93
CA GLN A 289 -25.80 -5.20 -5.73
C GLN A 289 -25.31 -5.05 -7.18
N THR A 290 -26.28 -5.04 -8.10
CA THR A 290 -26.03 -4.85 -9.54
C THR A 290 -26.73 -3.59 -9.98
N TRP A 291 -26.07 -2.80 -10.83
CA TRP A 291 -26.59 -1.55 -11.36
C TRP A 291 -26.32 -1.43 -12.86
N ASP A 292 -27.16 -0.65 -13.53
CA ASP A 292 -26.89 -0.15 -14.89
C ASP A 292 -26.21 1.22 -14.78
N TRP A 293 -24.95 1.30 -15.21
CA TRP A 293 -24.14 2.51 -15.17
C TRP A 293 -23.82 3.02 -16.56
N GLY A 294 -23.51 4.32 -16.64
CA GLY A 294 -22.99 5.00 -17.82
C GLY A 294 -21.67 5.72 -17.52
N GLU A 295 -21.40 6.76 -18.28
CA GLU A 295 -20.20 7.60 -18.10
C GLU A 295 -20.20 8.32 -16.74
N GLU A 296 -21.37 8.82 -16.29
CA GLU A 296 -21.51 9.54 -15.02
C GLU A 296 -22.55 8.88 -14.12
N ASN A 297 -22.16 8.59 -12.87
CA ASN A 297 -22.95 7.80 -11.94
C ASN A 297 -22.99 8.44 -10.57
N TYR A 298 -24.18 8.50 -9.96
CA TYR A 298 -24.33 8.96 -8.58
C TYR A 298 -23.82 7.95 -7.58
N ILE A 299 -23.08 8.43 -6.59
CA ILE A 299 -22.52 7.64 -5.49
C ILE A 299 -22.91 8.25 -4.16
N ARG A 300 -23.25 7.40 -3.20
CA ARG A 300 -23.46 7.77 -1.81
C ARG A 300 -22.81 6.71 -0.91
N LEU A 301 -21.87 7.12 -0.09
CA LEU A 301 -21.19 6.29 0.91
C LEU A 301 -21.50 6.80 2.31
N ASP A 302 -21.88 5.89 3.21
CA ASP A 302 -22.16 6.16 4.61
C ASP A 302 -21.11 5.43 5.45
N PRO A 303 -20.22 6.13 6.16
CA PRO A 303 -19.11 5.52 6.87
C PRO A 303 -19.56 4.55 7.98
N ASN A 304 -20.81 4.62 8.42
CA ASN A 304 -21.36 3.69 9.41
C ASN A 304 -21.76 2.33 8.82
N PHE A 305 -21.93 2.25 7.48
CA PHE A 305 -22.42 1.06 6.79
C PHE A 305 -21.50 0.62 5.67
N GLU A 306 -21.05 1.53 4.84
CA GLU A 306 -20.34 1.24 3.60
C GLU A 306 -19.33 2.34 3.27
N VAL A 307 -18.05 2.04 3.45
CA VAL A 307 -16.95 2.99 3.23
C VAL A 307 -16.44 2.97 1.78
N ALA A 308 -16.77 1.94 1.02
CA ALA A 308 -16.27 1.77 -0.34
C ALA A 308 -17.21 0.91 -1.19
N HIS A 309 -17.32 1.27 -2.48
CA HIS A 309 -17.78 0.38 -3.54
C HIS A 309 -16.56 -0.20 -4.26
N ILE A 310 -16.52 -1.51 -4.46
CA ILE A 310 -15.56 -2.20 -5.31
C ILE A 310 -16.36 -2.86 -6.44
N VAL A 311 -16.44 -2.15 -7.53
CA VAL A 311 -17.37 -2.44 -8.62
C VAL A 311 -16.67 -3.23 -9.72
N GLN A 312 -17.19 -4.40 -10.03
CA GLN A 312 -16.75 -5.17 -11.19
C GLN A 312 -17.35 -4.56 -12.45
N LEU A 313 -16.48 -4.10 -13.34
CA LEU A 313 -16.81 -3.62 -14.67
C LEU A 313 -16.89 -4.78 -15.66
N PRO A 314 -17.52 -4.59 -16.85
CA PRO A 314 -17.42 -5.54 -17.95
C PRO A 314 -15.98 -5.91 -18.27
N VAL A 315 -15.74 -7.13 -18.73
CA VAL A 315 -14.42 -7.60 -19.14
C VAL A 315 -13.92 -6.76 -20.31
N VAL A 316 -12.73 -6.18 -20.18
CA VAL A 316 -12.11 -5.38 -21.26
C VAL A 316 -11.75 -6.28 -22.43
N PRO A 317 -12.25 -6.00 -23.66
CA PRO A 317 -11.89 -6.74 -24.87
C PRO A 317 -10.38 -6.78 -25.12
N GLU A 318 -9.88 -7.86 -25.70
CA GLU A 318 -8.43 -8.09 -25.86
C GLU A 318 -7.75 -6.97 -26.66
N GLU A 319 -8.38 -6.50 -27.72
CA GLU A 319 -7.90 -5.41 -28.57
C GLU A 319 -7.79 -4.07 -27.85
N MET A 320 -8.49 -3.88 -26.72
CA MET A 320 -8.50 -2.64 -25.94
C MET A 320 -7.56 -2.68 -24.72
N ARG A 321 -7.10 -3.88 -24.30
CA ARG A 321 -6.28 -4.05 -23.07
C ARG A 321 -4.94 -3.35 -23.15
N MET A 322 -4.30 -3.34 -24.31
CA MET A 322 -3.00 -2.71 -24.51
C MET A 322 -3.08 -1.18 -24.48
N ALA A 323 -4.19 -0.61 -24.96
CA ALA A 323 -4.41 0.83 -24.93
C ALA A 323 -4.62 1.37 -23.51
N THR A 324 -5.17 0.55 -22.61
CA THR A 324 -5.46 0.94 -21.22
C THR A 324 -4.25 0.85 -20.29
N THR A 325 -3.21 0.08 -20.66
CA THR A 325 -2.07 -0.22 -19.76
C THR A 325 -0.84 0.62 -19.99
N PHE A 326 -0.72 1.34 -21.11
CA PHE A 326 0.49 2.09 -21.43
C PHE A 326 0.23 3.27 -22.37
N ARG A 327 0.18 4.47 -21.85
CA ARG A 327 0.60 5.66 -22.58
C ARG A 327 2.11 5.85 -22.28
N GLN A 328 2.95 5.21 -23.10
CA GLN A 328 4.42 5.33 -23.03
C GLN A 328 4.91 6.77 -23.24
N ASP A 329 4.06 7.63 -23.75
CA ASP A 329 4.38 8.98 -24.21
C ASP A 329 4.43 10.01 -23.07
N GLU A 330 3.96 9.68 -21.86
CA GLU A 330 3.93 10.60 -20.71
C GLU A 330 5.09 10.37 -19.70
N TYR A 331 5.89 9.31 -19.88
CA TYR A 331 7.02 9.06 -19.00
C TYR A 331 8.29 9.74 -19.53
N ASP A 332 8.67 10.87 -18.98
CA ASP A 332 10.01 11.45 -19.11
C ASP A 332 10.85 11.05 -17.89
N PRO A 333 11.82 10.11 -18.04
CA PRO A 333 12.66 9.66 -16.92
C PRO A 333 13.61 10.74 -16.37
N ARG A 334 13.54 11.97 -16.91
CA ARG A 334 14.38 13.11 -16.55
C ARG A 334 13.67 14.20 -15.74
N ARG A 335 12.37 14.02 -15.46
CA ARG A 335 11.59 14.92 -14.61
C ARG A 335 11.65 14.50 -13.13
#